data_098ef0d17a522ce3c709c8551439266a
#
_entry.id   098ef0d17a522ce3c709c8551439266a
#
_cell.length_a   1.000
_cell.length_b   1.000
_cell.length_c   1.000
_cell.angle_alpha   90.00
_cell.angle_beta   90.00
_cell.angle_gamma   90.00
#
_symmetry.space_group_name_H-M   'P 1'
#
loop_
_entity.id
_entity.type
_entity.pdbx_description
1 polymer ?
#
loop_
_entity_poly.entity_id
_entity_poly.type
_entity_poly.pdbx_seq_one_letter_code
_entity_poly.pdbx_strand_id
1 'polypeptide(L)'
;AAKGLRDALEGDLGKPLEGAPAKAWRDTHAPALRDTAAALAAKTDLAEQRTVFEPVSEAFEAAVRDYGLPEGTSAFVVHCPMAFDDAGADWLQADGDEVRNPYFGSSMYRCGTVKERIAGTAETPDMNHAESHGGHAHE
;
A
#
# COMPACT_ATOMS: atom_id res chain seq x y z
N ALA A 1 -11.29 -2.38 -12.08
CA ALA A 1 -10.59 -2.18 -10.81
C ALA A 1 -9.95 -0.80 -10.70
N ALA A 2 -9.05 -0.42 -11.61
CA ALA A 2 -8.33 0.87 -11.55
C ALA A 2 -9.24 2.12 -11.63
N LYS A 3 -10.33 2.06 -12.42
CA LYS A 3 -11.31 3.14 -12.49
C LYS A 3 -12.04 3.33 -11.15
N GLY A 4 -12.44 2.24 -10.51
CA GLY A 4 -13.10 2.31 -9.19
C GLY A 4 -12.21 2.90 -8.11
N LEU A 5 -10.91 2.59 -8.14
CA LEU A 5 -9.94 3.18 -7.23
C LEU A 5 -9.81 4.70 -7.44
N ARG A 6 -9.70 5.15 -8.69
CA ARG A 6 -9.65 6.58 -9.00
C ARG A 6 -10.91 7.30 -8.52
N ASP A 7 -12.09 6.75 -8.82
CA ASP A 7 -13.36 7.34 -8.44
C ASP A 7 -13.50 7.42 -6.90
N ALA A 8 -13.01 6.41 -6.17
CA ALA A 8 -12.97 6.42 -4.71
C ALA A 8 -12.02 7.49 -4.14
N LEU A 9 -10.89 7.73 -4.78
CA LEU A 9 -9.91 8.75 -4.36
C LEU A 9 -10.38 10.19 -4.65
N GLU A 10 -11.28 10.37 -5.62
CA GLU A 10 -11.89 11.65 -5.97
C GLU A 10 -13.16 11.93 -5.16
N GLY A 11 -13.73 10.91 -4.52
CA GLY A 11 -14.95 11.00 -3.72
C GLY A 11 -14.72 11.49 -2.29
N ASP A 12 -15.84 11.69 -1.59
CA ASP A 12 -15.82 11.94 -0.15
C ASP A 12 -15.52 10.65 0.62
N LEU A 13 -14.36 10.62 1.27
CA LEU A 13 -13.90 9.46 2.04
C LEU A 13 -14.42 9.45 3.50
N GLY A 14 -15.46 10.22 3.80
CA GLY A 14 -16.08 10.29 5.11
C GLY A 14 -15.60 11.48 5.95
N LYS A 15 -15.44 11.27 7.27
CA LYS A 15 -15.05 12.35 8.18
C LYS A 15 -13.72 13.00 7.73
N PRO A 16 -13.68 14.32 7.55
CA PRO A 16 -12.47 14.98 7.09
C PRO A 16 -11.33 14.83 8.10
N LEU A 17 -10.15 14.55 7.57
CA LEU A 17 -8.91 14.63 8.34
C LEU A 17 -8.59 16.10 8.61
N GLU A 18 -8.00 16.37 9.76
CA GLU A 18 -7.58 17.70 10.18
C GLU A 18 -6.10 17.71 10.60
N GLY A 19 -5.47 18.90 10.57
CA GLY A 19 -4.11 19.08 11.03
C GLY A 19 -3.03 18.43 10.16
N ALA A 20 -1.98 17.93 10.80
CA ALA A 20 -0.83 17.30 10.13
C ALA A 20 -1.19 16.06 9.30
N PRO A 21 -2.07 15.15 9.75
CA PRO A 21 -2.53 14.02 8.93
C PRO A 21 -3.22 14.48 7.64
N ALA A 22 -4.07 15.52 7.70
CA ALA A 22 -4.73 16.06 6.51
C ALA A 22 -3.73 16.66 5.52
N LYS A 23 -2.70 17.34 6.04
CA LYS A 23 -1.62 17.90 5.20
C LYS A 23 -0.84 16.80 4.51
N ALA A 24 -0.40 15.78 5.22
CA ALA A 24 0.32 14.64 4.66
C ALA A 24 -0.52 13.91 3.59
N TRP A 25 -1.80 13.75 3.82
CA TRP A 25 -2.72 13.18 2.83
C TRP A 25 -2.74 13.99 1.54
N ARG A 26 -2.99 15.29 1.63
CA ARG A 26 -3.08 16.17 0.44
C ARG A 26 -1.76 16.30 -0.31
N ASP A 27 -0.65 16.38 0.41
CA ASP A 27 0.63 16.76 -0.17
C ASP A 27 1.45 15.55 -0.64
N THR A 28 1.19 14.37 -0.09
CA THR A 28 2.00 13.16 -0.34
C THR A 28 1.16 11.98 -0.83
N HIS A 29 0.20 11.51 -0.04
CA HIS A 29 -0.49 10.23 -0.33
C HIS A 29 -1.53 10.35 -1.45
N ALA A 30 -2.39 11.35 -1.41
CA ALA A 30 -3.43 11.52 -2.41
C ALA A 30 -2.86 11.77 -3.82
N PRO A 31 -1.83 12.62 -4.02
CA PRO A 31 -1.17 12.74 -5.32
C PRO A 31 -0.53 11.44 -5.79
N ALA A 32 0.22 10.75 -4.94
CA ALA A 32 0.87 9.48 -5.28
C ALA A 32 -0.15 8.41 -5.71
N LEU A 33 -1.22 8.24 -4.94
CA LEU A 33 -2.30 7.29 -5.26
C LEU A 33 -3.04 7.67 -6.55
N ARG A 34 -3.32 8.95 -6.76
CA ARG A 34 -3.98 9.43 -7.97
C ARG A 34 -3.14 9.20 -9.22
N ASP A 35 -1.88 9.59 -9.16
CA ASP A 35 -0.96 9.53 -10.31
C ASP A 35 -0.67 8.08 -10.70
N THR A 36 -0.41 7.21 -9.71
CA THR A 36 -0.17 5.78 -9.96
C THR A 36 -1.43 5.06 -10.43
N ALA A 37 -2.60 5.37 -9.86
CA ALA A 37 -3.87 4.82 -10.32
C ALA A 37 -4.22 5.26 -11.75
N ALA A 38 -3.93 6.52 -12.11
CA ALA A 38 -4.11 7.03 -13.47
C ALA A 38 -3.20 6.33 -14.47
N ALA A 39 -1.93 6.12 -14.11
CA ALA A 39 -0.98 5.38 -14.95
C ALA A 39 -1.44 3.92 -15.18
N LEU A 40 -1.95 3.27 -14.12
CA LEU A 40 -2.51 1.92 -14.24
C LEU A 40 -3.77 1.89 -15.11
N ALA A 41 -4.67 2.86 -14.93
CA ALA A 41 -5.92 2.95 -15.70
C ALA A 41 -5.70 3.25 -17.18
N ALA A 42 -4.59 3.89 -17.54
CA ALA A 42 -4.21 4.19 -18.92
C ALA A 42 -3.76 2.94 -19.68
N LYS A 43 -3.41 1.86 -18.99
CA LYS A 43 -2.98 0.60 -19.62
C LYS A 43 -4.18 -0.29 -19.91
N THR A 44 -4.28 -0.78 -21.12
CA THR A 44 -5.33 -1.69 -21.58
C THR A 44 -4.89 -3.14 -21.59
N ASP A 45 -3.61 -3.38 -21.77
CA ASP A 45 -3.01 -4.71 -21.75
C ASP A 45 -2.61 -5.13 -20.34
N LEU A 46 -2.93 -6.38 -19.96
CA LEU A 46 -2.68 -6.89 -18.61
C LEU A 46 -1.19 -6.97 -18.26
N ALA A 47 -0.34 -7.29 -19.23
CA ALA A 47 1.09 -7.35 -18.98
C ALA A 47 1.66 -5.95 -18.69
N GLU A 48 1.22 -4.94 -19.42
CA GLU A 48 1.57 -3.54 -19.13
C GLU A 48 1.01 -3.07 -17.78
N GLN A 49 -0.24 -3.46 -17.43
CA GLN A 49 -0.81 -3.15 -16.12
C GLN A 49 0.04 -3.71 -14.97
N ARG A 50 0.55 -4.93 -15.11
CA ARG A 50 1.41 -5.56 -14.12
C ARG A 50 2.73 -4.81 -13.92
N THR A 51 3.30 -4.25 -14.99
CA THR A 51 4.56 -3.47 -14.89
C THR A 51 4.39 -2.15 -14.16
N VAL A 52 3.20 -1.55 -14.20
CA VAL A 52 2.91 -0.26 -13.54
C VAL A 52 2.14 -0.42 -12.23
N PHE A 53 1.91 -1.65 -11.77
CA PHE A 53 1.20 -1.93 -10.54
C PHE A 53 2.05 -1.72 -9.28
N GLU A 54 3.35 -1.93 -9.36
CA GLU A 54 4.26 -1.77 -8.22
C GLU A 54 4.17 -0.38 -7.56
N PRO A 55 4.27 0.74 -8.30
CA PRO A 55 4.07 2.06 -7.71
C PRO A 55 2.71 2.26 -7.04
N VAL A 56 1.66 1.63 -7.55
CA VAL A 56 0.33 1.65 -6.91
C VAL A 56 0.38 0.93 -5.56
N SER A 57 1.01 -0.24 -5.53
CA SER A 57 1.18 -1.04 -4.32
C SER A 57 1.97 -0.30 -3.26
N GLU A 58 3.08 0.31 -3.63
CA GLU A 58 3.93 1.11 -2.74
C GLU A 58 3.17 2.32 -2.18
N ALA A 59 2.43 3.04 -3.00
CA ALA A 59 1.63 4.19 -2.56
C ALA A 59 0.53 3.78 -1.56
N PHE A 60 -0.11 2.63 -1.79
CA PHE A 60 -1.08 2.07 -0.86
C PHE A 60 -0.46 1.64 0.47
N GLU A 61 0.65 0.93 0.41
CA GLU A 61 1.35 0.48 1.61
C GLU A 61 1.79 1.69 2.47
N ALA A 62 2.35 2.72 1.85
CA ALA A 62 2.73 3.95 2.53
C ALA A 62 1.54 4.62 3.23
N ALA A 63 0.39 4.73 2.56
CA ALA A 63 -0.82 5.29 3.15
C ALA A 63 -1.35 4.43 4.31
N VAL A 64 -1.37 3.11 4.18
CA VAL A 64 -1.79 2.19 5.24
C VAL A 64 -0.87 2.28 6.45
N ARG A 65 0.44 2.41 6.25
CA ARG A 65 1.40 2.56 7.35
C ARG A 65 1.22 3.87 8.10
N ASP A 66 0.93 4.96 7.40
CA ASP A 66 0.78 6.28 8.00
C ASP A 66 -0.58 6.48 8.67
N TYR A 67 -1.65 5.92 8.11
CA TYR A 67 -3.02 6.13 8.62
C TYR A 67 -3.59 4.94 9.37
N GLY A 68 -2.98 3.77 9.26
CA GLY A 68 -3.49 2.54 9.82
C GLY A 68 -4.73 2.00 9.11
N LEU A 69 -5.37 1.04 9.73
CA LEU A 69 -6.59 0.39 9.25
C LEU A 69 -7.67 0.47 10.32
N PRO A 70 -8.95 0.39 9.95
CA PRO A 70 -10.04 0.32 10.91
C PRO A 70 -9.86 -0.86 11.87
N GLU A 71 -10.27 -0.68 13.13
CA GLU A 71 -10.28 -1.75 14.11
C GLU A 71 -10.98 -3.00 13.58
N GLY A 72 -10.43 -4.17 13.87
CA GLY A 72 -10.97 -5.45 13.43
C GLY A 72 -10.62 -5.83 11.98
N THR A 73 -9.91 -4.97 11.26
CA THR A 73 -9.41 -5.28 9.92
C THR A 73 -7.91 -5.58 9.93
N SER A 74 -7.42 -6.19 8.87
CA SER A 74 -6.00 -6.43 8.68
C SER A 74 -5.64 -6.35 7.21
N ALA A 75 -4.40 -5.97 6.93
CA ALA A 75 -3.77 -6.16 5.64
C ALA A 75 -2.49 -6.96 5.80
N PHE A 76 -2.12 -7.70 4.78
CA PHE A 76 -0.92 -8.52 4.76
C PHE A 76 0.00 -8.01 3.67
N VAL A 77 1.23 -7.68 4.04
CA VAL A 77 2.30 -7.37 3.10
C VAL A 77 2.87 -8.68 2.60
N VAL A 78 2.79 -8.91 1.31
CA VAL A 78 3.30 -10.11 0.65
C VAL A 78 4.43 -9.73 -0.29
N HIS A 79 5.48 -10.53 -0.30
CA HIS A 79 6.67 -10.32 -1.13
C HIS A 79 6.86 -11.46 -2.13
N CYS A 80 7.04 -11.13 -3.41
CA CYS A 80 7.50 -12.06 -4.42
C CYS A 80 8.95 -11.73 -4.82
N PRO A 81 9.92 -12.60 -4.53
CA PRO A 81 11.32 -12.33 -4.86
C PRO A 81 11.63 -12.39 -6.35
N MET A 82 10.76 -12.99 -7.14
CA MET A 82 10.98 -13.21 -8.59
C MET A 82 10.37 -12.12 -9.47
N ALA A 83 9.61 -11.19 -8.91
CA ALA A 83 9.04 -10.09 -9.67
C ALA A 83 10.14 -9.18 -10.24
N PHE A 84 9.91 -8.65 -11.44
CA PHE A 84 10.84 -7.73 -12.12
C PHE A 84 12.27 -8.26 -12.22
N ASP A 85 12.43 -9.43 -12.87
CA ASP A 85 13.73 -10.08 -13.09
C ASP A 85 14.53 -10.27 -11.79
N ASP A 86 13.86 -10.83 -10.77
CA ASP A 86 14.42 -11.13 -9.44
C ASP A 86 14.77 -9.88 -8.59
N ALA A 87 14.30 -8.69 -8.96
CA ALA A 87 14.37 -7.52 -8.10
C ALA A 87 13.46 -7.63 -6.87
N GLY A 88 12.35 -8.34 -7.04
CA GLY A 88 11.33 -8.52 -6.03
C GLY A 88 10.33 -7.36 -5.97
N ALA A 89 9.13 -7.65 -5.53
CA ALA A 89 8.11 -6.63 -5.31
C ALA A 89 7.11 -7.06 -4.23
N ASP A 90 6.53 -6.06 -3.58
CA ASP A 90 5.55 -6.24 -2.52
C ASP A 90 4.14 -5.85 -2.99
N TRP A 91 3.14 -6.38 -2.31
CA TRP A 91 1.75 -5.94 -2.43
C TRP A 91 0.97 -6.20 -1.16
N LEU A 92 -0.20 -5.58 -1.05
CA LEU A 92 -1.12 -5.78 0.06
C LEU A 92 -2.24 -6.75 -0.32
N GLN A 93 -2.57 -7.66 0.60
CA GLN A 93 -3.75 -8.53 0.55
C GLN A 93 -4.62 -8.34 1.79
N ALA A 94 -5.92 -8.57 1.63
CA ALA A 94 -6.86 -8.54 2.74
C ALA A 94 -6.80 -9.79 3.63
N ASP A 95 -6.31 -10.91 3.12
CA ASP A 95 -6.08 -12.15 3.87
C ASP A 95 -4.66 -12.66 3.66
N GLY A 96 -4.15 -13.42 4.63
CA GLY A 96 -2.80 -13.99 4.61
C GLY A 96 -2.75 -15.49 4.32
N ASP A 97 -3.89 -16.14 4.14
CA ASP A 97 -3.96 -17.60 4.03
C ASP A 97 -3.62 -18.08 2.62
N GLU A 98 -3.96 -17.31 1.63
CA GLU A 98 -3.73 -17.65 0.23
C GLU A 98 -3.03 -16.51 -0.52
N VAL A 99 -1.80 -16.77 -0.96
CA VAL A 99 -1.05 -15.82 -1.81
C VAL A 99 -1.69 -15.69 -3.19
N ARG A 100 -1.92 -14.46 -3.63
CA ARG A 100 -2.48 -14.11 -4.95
C ARG A 100 -1.60 -13.09 -5.64
N ASN A 101 -0.59 -13.57 -6.34
CA ASN A 101 0.43 -12.75 -6.95
C ASN A 101 -0.13 -11.90 -8.11
N PRO A 102 -0.14 -10.56 -8.00
CA PRO A 102 -0.65 -9.67 -9.04
C PRO A 102 0.32 -9.50 -10.22
N TYR A 103 1.61 -9.73 -10.00
CA TYR A 103 2.66 -9.53 -11.00
C TYR A 103 2.74 -10.65 -12.00
N PHE A 104 2.53 -11.89 -11.57
CA PHE A 104 2.58 -13.08 -12.44
C PHE A 104 1.18 -13.62 -12.81
N GLY A 105 0.18 -13.37 -11.97
CA GLY A 105 -1.14 -13.93 -12.16
C GLY A 105 -1.09 -15.46 -12.27
N SER A 106 -1.81 -16.03 -13.23
CA SER A 106 -1.93 -17.49 -13.39
C SER A 106 -0.62 -18.23 -13.65
N SER A 107 0.44 -17.54 -14.11
CA SER A 107 1.74 -18.18 -14.38
C SER A 107 2.42 -18.64 -13.09
N MET A 108 2.39 -17.81 -12.05
CA MET A 108 2.93 -18.12 -10.73
C MET A 108 2.08 -17.46 -9.63
N TYR A 109 0.80 -17.79 -9.63
CA TYR A 109 -0.21 -17.14 -8.79
C TYR A 109 0.10 -17.18 -7.30
N ARG A 110 0.75 -18.26 -6.84
CA ARG A 110 1.10 -18.48 -5.43
C ARG A 110 2.55 -18.12 -5.10
N CYS A 111 3.29 -17.52 -6.02
CA CYS A 111 4.65 -17.07 -5.73
C CYS A 111 4.60 -15.87 -4.78
N GLY A 112 5.13 -16.03 -3.60
CA GLY A 112 5.22 -15.00 -2.59
C GLY A 112 5.15 -15.53 -1.18
N THR A 113 5.58 -14.70 -0.24
CA THR A 113 5.58 -15.00 1.19
C THR A 113 5.01 -13.81 1.94
N VAL A 114 4.12 -14.06 2.89
CA VAL A 114 3.64 -13.02 3.81
C VAL A 114 4.81 -12.55 4.68
N LYS A 115 5.16 -11.29 4.56
CA LYS A 115 6.23 -10.63 5.35
C LYS A 115 5.72 -10.07 6.66
N GLU A 116 4.53 -9.50 6.62
CA GLU A 116 3.99 -8.74 7.73
C GLU A 116 2.46 -8.75 7.70
N ARG A 117 1.87 -8.70 8.88
CA ARG A 117 0.45 -8.42 9.08
C ARG A 117 0.31 -7.04 9.72
N ILE A 118 -0.38 -6.13 9.06
CA ILE A 118 -0.77 -4.82 9.59
C ILE A 118 -2.19 -4.97 10.16
N ALA A 119 -2.32 -4.91 11.47
CA ALA A 119 -3.61 -4.99 12.14
C ALA A 119 -4.18 -3.58 12.35
N GLY A 120 -5.47 -3.42 12.12
CA GLY A 120 -6.19 -2.20 12.47
C GLY A 120 -6.30 -2.04 13.99
N THR A 121 -6.16 -0.81 14.44
CA THR A 121 -6.26 -0.42 15.85
C THR A 121 -7.35 0.63 16.04
N ALA A 122 -7.89 0.72 17.27
CA ALA A 122 -8.85 1.76 17.63
C ALA A 122 -8.21 3.16 17.71
N GLU A 123 -6.87 3.22 17.76
CA GLU A 123 -6.12 4.47 17.85
C GLU A 123 -5.66 4.90 16.46
N THR A 124 -5.88 6.18 16.15
CA THR A 124 -5.23 6.81 15.00
C THR A 124 -3.72 6.79 15.22
N PRO A 125 -2.91 6.39 14.22
CA PRO A 125 -1.47 6.42 14.36
C PRO A 125 -1.01 7.82 14.79
N ASP A 126 -0.26 7.90 15.87
CA ASP A 126 0.37 9.14 16.29
C ASP A 126 1.53 9.42 15.33
N MET A 127 1.31 10.33 14.40
CA MET A 127 2.30 10.73 13.39
C MET A 127 3.53 11.43 14.00
N ASN A 128 3.67 11.41 15.32
CA ASN A 128 4.72 12.12 16.04
C ASN A 128 5.93 11.27 16.40
N HIS A 129 6.03 10.02 15.92
CA HIS A 129 7.18 9.13 16.19
C HIS A 129 8.30 9.17 15.13
N ALA A 130 8.52 10.33 14.55
CA ALA A 130 9.76 10.58 13.81
C ALA A 130 10.71 11.44 14.65
N GLU A 131 11.19 10.89 15.76
CA GLU A 131 12.44 11.33 16.40
C GLU A 131 12.58 10.69 17.78
N SER A 132 13.22 9.56 17.87
CA SER A 132 14.01 9.18 19.04
C SER A 132 14.79 7.89 18.79
N HIS A 133 15.86 7.97 18.05
CA HIS A 133 16.98 7.07 18.27
C HIS A 133 18.08 7.82 18.99
N GLY A 134 17.83 8.08 20.26
CA GLY A 134 18.85 8.47 21.21
C GLY A 134 19.76 7.28 21.49
N GLY A 135 21.05 7.47 21.28
CA GLY A 135 22.08 6.48 21.42
C GLY A 135 22.12 5.82 22.80
N HIS A 136 22.37 4.54 22.81
CA HIS A 136 22.94 3.88 23.97
C HIS A 136 24.45 3.78 23.79
N ALA A 137 25.13 4.61 24.55
CA ALA A 137 26.53 4.39 24.84
C ALA A 137 26.63 3.17 25.77
N HIS A 138 27.41 2.17 25.39
CA HIS A 138 27.85 1.11 26.27
C HIS A 138 29.15 1.54 26.97
N GLU A 139 29.05 1.55 28.28
CA GLU A 139 30.20 1.27 29.11
C GLU A 139 30.28 -0.24 29.37
#